data_86f982fad38918cf58109c82c5fed825
#
_entry.id   86f982fad38918cf58109c82c5fed825
#
_cell.length_a   1.000
_cell.length_b   1.000
_cell.length_c   1.000
_cell.angle_alpha   90.00
_cell.angle_beta   90.00
_cell.angle_gamma   90.00
#
_symmetry.space_group_name_H-M   'P 1'
#
loop_
_entity.id
_entity.type
_entity.pdbx_description
1 polymer ?
#
loop_
_entity_poly.entity_id
_entity_poly.type
_entity_poly.pdbx_seq_one_letter_code
_entity_poly.pdbx_strand_id
1 'polypeptide(L)'
;MKILLLEDNNKLNETITKRLKIKNYNVISFTDGSDAYENITEDFSCFILDINVPNIDGIKILKKIREYYEIVPVIIISASVELDIIKQSYDFGCNDYLKKPFFIDELEIKIEKLCNIQDSKIYFDENSYFDFKSATIVIDNQEIRLTKKEKLLINLFLSKKNQVITYENIESYVWE
;
A
#
# COMPACT_ATOMS: atom_id res chain seq x y z
N MET A 1 4.69 -8.10 7.75
CA MET A 1 4.09 -7.27 6.70
C MET A 1 3.17 -8.14 5.85
N LYS A 2 1.92 -7.70 5.61
CA LYS A 2 0.90 -8.41 4.81
C LYS A 2 0.82 -7.76 3.42
N ILE A 3 0.97 -8.55 2.37
CA ILE A 3 1.01 -8.09 0.97
C ILE A 3 -0.14 -8.72 0.20
N LEU A 4 -0.91 -7.91 -0.54
CA LEU A 4 -1.80 -8.42 -1.58
C LEU A 4 -1.04 -8.45 -2.91
N LEU A 5 -1.04 -9.61 -3.55
CA LEU A 5 -0.50 -9.80 -4.90
C LEU A 5 -1.64 -10.15 -5.86
N LEU A 6 -1.81 -9.40 -6.93
CA LEU A 6 -2.69 -9.72 -8.04
C LEU A 6 -1.85 -9.96 -9.31
N GLU A 7 -1.89 -11.16 -9.82
CA GLU A 7 -1.14 -11.60 -11.01
C GLU A 7 -1.82 -12.84 -11.60
N ASP A 8 -2.31 -12.76 -12.83
CA ASP A 8 -3.06 -13.84 -13.49
C ASP A 8 -2.17 -14.97 -13.99
N ASN A 9 -0.91 -14.68 -14.31
CA ASN A 9 0.04 -15.73 -14.68
C ASN A 9 0.43 -16.57 -13.47
N ASN A 10 -0.11 -17.77 -13.35
CA ASN A 10 0.10 -18.67 -12.21
C ASN A 10 1.59 -18.88 -11.89
N LYS A 11 2.44 -19.06 -12.90
CA LYS A 11 3.88 -19.30 -12.70
C LYS A 11 4.57 -18.09 -12.10
N LEU A 12 4.25 -16.89 -12.57
CA LEU A 12 4.82 -15.64 -12.04
C LEU A 12 4.28 -15.38 -10.64
N ASN A 13 2.97 -15.54 -10.43
CA ASN A 13 2.30 -15.41 -9.13
C ASN A 13 2.96 -16.31 -8.07
N GLU A 14 3.10 -17.61 -8.37
CA GLU A 14 3.78 -18.55 -7.47
C GLU A 14 5.24 -18.16 -7.20
N THR A 15 5.96 -17.70 -8.22
CA THR A 15 7.38 -17.31 -8.08
C THR A 15 7.53 -16.12 -7.16
N ILE A 16 6.73 -15.07 -7.38
CA ILE A 16 6.71 -13.88 -6.51
C ILE A 16 6.30 -14.28 -5.08
N THR A 17 5.20 -15.04 -4.95
CA THR A 17 4.68 -15.47 -3.64
C THR A 17 5.72 -16.27 -2.86
N LYS A 18 6.38 -17.25 -3.47
CA LYS A 18 7.42 -18.07 -2.82
C LYS A 18 8.59 -17.20 -2.37
N ARG A 19 9.05 -16.29 -3.23
CA ARG A 19 10.18 -15.42 -2.94
C ARG A 19 9.90 -14.46 -1.78
N LEU A 20 8.74 -13.83 -1.76
CA LEU A 20 8.34 -12.92 -0.70
C LEU A 20 8.08 -13.65 0.64
N LYS A 21 7.56 -14.88 0.61
CA LYS A 21 7.41 -15.71 1.82
C LYS A 21 8.76 -16.10 2.43
N ILE A 22 9.81 -16.33 1.64
CA ILE A 22 11.18 -16.56 2.16
C ILE A 22 11.66 -15.36 2.99
N LYS A 23 11.24 -14.14 2.64
CA LYS A 23 11.52 -12.91 3.40
C LYS A 23 10.55 -12.66 4.57
N ASN A 24 9.78 -13.67 4.98
CA ASN A 24 8.80 -13.59 6.06
C ASN A 24 7.65 -12.60 5.82
N TYR A 25 7.31 -12.31 4.57
CA TYR A 25 6.11 -11.56 4.24
C TYR A 25 4.90 -12.49 4.19
N ASN A 26 3.77 -12.05 4.74
CA ASN A 26 2.49 -12.74 4.59
C ASN A 26 1.86 -12.32 3.27
N VAL A 27 1.90 -13.18 2.26
CA VAL A 27 1.38 -12.89 0.92
C VAL A 27 0.05 -13.58 0.71
N ILE A 28 -0.97 -12.78 0.40
CA ILE A 28 -2.27 -13.25 -0.09
C ILE A 28 -2.32 -12.92 -1.58
N SER A 29 -2.39 -13.97 -2.41
CA SER A 29 -2.31 -13.82 -3.86
C SER A 29 -3.62 -14.18 -4.53
N PHE A 30 -3.96 -13.41 -5.57
CA PHE A 30 -5.12 -13.57 -6.42
C PHE A 30 -4.70 -13.66 -7.88
N THR A 31 -5.46 -14.39 -8.68
CA THR A 31 -5.28 -14.50 -10.13
C THR A 31 -6.42 -13.83 -10.90
N ASP A 32 -7.42 -13.36 -10.18
CA ASP A 32 -8.62 -12.71 -10.72
C ASP A 32 -8.86 -11.38 -10.01
N GLY A 33 -9.18 -10.36 -10.80
CA GLY A 33 -9.37 -9.02 -10.27
C GLY A 33 -10.63 -8.87 -9.41
N SER A 34 -11.69 -9.67 -9.65
CA SER A 34 -12.90 -9.64 -8.82
C SER A 34 -12.62 -10.14 -7.42
N ASP A 35 -11.88 -11.26 -7.33
CA ASP A 35 -11.49 -11.84 -6.04
C ASP A 35 -10.60 -10.87 -5.25
N ALA A 36 -9.63 -10.23 -5.93
CA ALA A 36 -8.79 -9.22 -5.30
C ALA A 36 -9.62 -8.02 -4.82
N TYR A 37 -10.55 -7.52 -5.64
CA TYR A 37 -11.40 -6.37 -5.34
C TYR A 37 -12.25 -6.56 -4.09
N GLU A 38 -12.82 -7.76 -3.89
CA GLU A 38 -13.64 -8.10 -2.71
C GLU A 38 -12.81 -8.19 -1.43
N ASN A 39 -11.51 -8.44 -1.55
CA ASN A 39 -10.61 -8.65 -0.42
C ASN A 39 -9.75 -7.41 -0.04
N ILE A 40 -10.01 -6.23 -0.64
CA ILE A 40 -9.25 -4.99 -0.34
C ILE A 40 -9.49 -4.49 1.09
N THR A 41 -10.54 -4.91 1.78
CA THR A 41 -10.95 -4.40 3.09
C THR A 41 -10.10 -4.87 4.27
N GLU A 42 -9.07 -5.69 4.05
CA GLU A 42 -8.18 -6.18 5.10
C GLU A 42 -6.94 -5.30 5.30
N ASP A 43 -6.27 -5.41 6.46
CA ASP A 43 -5.07 -4.65 6.81
C ASP A 43 -3.84 -5.08 5.98
N PHE A 44 -3.74 -4.62 4.75
CA PHE A 44 -2.56 -4.79 3.92
C PHE A 44 -1.54 -3.67 4.16
N SER A 45 -0.26 -4.05 4.09
CA SER A 45 0.86 -3.12 4.20
C SER A 45 1.43 -2.73 2.84
N CYS A 46 1.08 -3.47 1.79
CA CYS A 46 1.52 -3.22 0.41
C CYS A 46 0.61 -3.96 -0.57
N PHE A 47 0.40 -3.37 -1.74
CA PHE A 47 -0.31 -3.98 -2.86
C PHE A 47 0.63 -4.09 -4.06
N ILE A 48 0.60 -5.24 -4.74
CA ILE A 48 1.30 -5.49 -5.99
C ILE A 48 0.23 -5.91 -7.00
N LEU A 49 0.04 -5.11 -8.04
CA LEU A 49 -1.08 -5.28 -8.97
C LEU A 49 -0.60 -5.39 -10.40
N ASP A 50 -0.93 -6.49 -11.08
CA ASP A 50 -0.94 -6.48 -12.53
C ASP A 50 -2.17 -5.72 -13.04
N ILE A 51 -1.98 -4.95 -14.11
CA ILE A 51 -3.08 -4.24 -14.77
C ILE A 51 -3.96 -5.21 -15.56
N ASN A 52 -3.33 -6.12 -16.30
CA ASN A 52 -4.02 -6.99 -17.25
C ASN A 52 -4.41 -8.32 -16.60
N VAL A 53 -5.48 -8.31 -15.82
CA VAL A 53 -6.04 -9.49 -15.17
C VAL A 53 -7.50 -9.68 -15.55
N PRO A 54 -8.06 -10.90 -15.42
CA PRO A 54 -9.48 -11.16 -15.70
C PRO A 54 -10.44 -10.33 -14.85
N ASN A 55 -11.61 -10.08 -15.38
CA ASN A 55 -12.79 -9.44 -14.78
C ASN A 55 -12.60 -7.97 -14.39
N ILE A 56 -11.85 -7.64 -13.34
CA ILE A 56 -11.60 -6.28 -12.90
C ILE A 56 -10.12 -5.97 -13.09
N ASP A 57 -9.79 -4.97 -13.92
CA ASP A 57 -8.41 -4.57 -14.19
C ASP A 57 -7.73 -3.91 -12.98
N GLY A 58 -6.38 -3.99 -12.94
CA GLY A 58 -5.59 -3.48 -11.82
C GLY A 58 -5.71 -1.97 -11.60
N ILE A 59 -6.07 -1.18 -12.61
CA ILE A 59 -6.29 0.27 -12.46
C ILE A 59 -7.57 0.55 -11.67
N LYS A 60 -8.64 -0.20 -11.92
CA LYS A 60 -9.87 -0.08 -11.12
C LYS A 60 -9.63 -0.50 -9.68
N ILE A 61 -8.82 -1.55 -9.48
CA ILE A 61 -8.43 -2.01 -8.15
C ILE A 61 -7.58 -0.94 -7.44
N LEU A 62 -6.63 -0.31 -8.13
CA LEU A 62 -5.85 0.81 -7.60
C LEU A 62 -6.75 1.96 -7.10
N LYS A 63 -7.75 2.36 -7.91
CA LYS A 63 -8.72 3.38 -7.50
C LYS A 63 -9.47 2.97 -6.24
N LYS A 64 -9.94 1.73 -6.18
CA LYS A 64 -10.62 1.18 -5.01
C LYS A 64 -9.73 1.17 -3.77
N ILE A 65 -8.47 0.78 -3.93
CA ILE A 65 -7.48 0.84 -2.84
C ILE A 65 -7.37 2.27 -2.31
N ARG A 66 -7.31 3.28 -3.17
CA ARG A 66 -7.15 4.67 -2.76
C ARG A 66 -8.37 5.27 -2.06
N GLU A 67 -9.55 4.69 -2.22
CA GLU A 67 -10.74 5.02 -1.41
C GLU A 67 -10.58 4.59 0.05
N TYR A 68 -9.88 3.47 0.31
CA TYR A 68 -9.69 2.90 1.66
C TYR A 68 -8.31 3.15 2.26
N TYR A 69 -7.27 3.27 1.40
CA TYR A 69 -5.86 3.31 1.79
C TYR A 69 -5.14 4.43 1.03
N GLU A 70 -5.15 5.61 1.59
CA GLU A 70 -4.53 6.77 0.93
C GLU A 70 -3.01 6.64 0.80
N ILE A 71 -2.35 6.04 1.79
CA ILE A 71 -0.87 6.02 1.90
C ILE A 71 -0.22 4.64 1.78
N VAL A 72 -0.98 3.55 1.78
CA VAL A 72 -0.39 2.20 1.65
C VAL A 72 0.28 2.07 0.28
N PRO A 73 1.55 1.60 0.22
CA PRO A 73 2.26 1.44 -1.03
C PRO A 73 1.53 0.53 -2.02
N VAL A 74 1.41 1.00 -3.26
CA VAL A 74 0.92 0.23 -4.39
C VAL A 74 1.98 0.23 -5.48
N ILE A 75 2.42 -0.96 -5.89
CA ILE A 75 3.31 -1.21 -7.00
C ILE A 75 2.50 -1.81 -8.14
N ILE A 76 2.50 -1.16 -9.29
CA ILE A 76 1.95 -1.73 -10.52
C ILE A 76 3.01 -2.58 -11.20
N ILE A 77 2.65 -3.78 -11.63
CA ILE A 77 3.46 -4.63 -12.52
C ILE A 77 2.70 -4.82 -13.82
N SER A 78 3.30 -4.52 -14.98
CA SER A 78 2.59 -4.64 -16.24
C SER A 78 3.50 -4.84 -17.44
N ALA A 79 2.99 -5.52 -18.47
CA ALA A 79 3.63 -5.61 -19.77
C ALA A 79 3.44 -4.35 -20.63
N SER A 80 2.50 -3.49 -20.27
CA SER A 80 2.24 -2.26 -21.03
C SER A 80 3.40 -1.28 -20.94
N VAL A 81 3.73 -0.69 -22.07
CA VAL A 81 4.76 0.35 -22.23
C VAL A 81 4.15 1.67 -22.69
N GLU A 82 2.83 1.73 -22.79
CA GLU A 82 2.11 2.91 -23.20
C GLU A 82 2.24 4.00 -22.13
N LEU A 83 2.78 5.13 -22.53
CA LEU A 83 3.05 6.24 -21.63
C LEU A 83 1.78 6.73 -20.91
N ASP A 84 0.65 6.68 -21.60
CA ASP A 84 -0.64 7.11 -21.05
C ASP A 84 -1.11 6.18 -19.90
N ILE A 85 -0.92 4.87 -20.04
CA ILE A 85 -1.22 3.91 -18.95
C ILE A 85 -0.30 4.12 -17.76
N ILE A 86 0.99 4.37 -18.01
CA ILE A 86 1.96 4.64 -16.94
C ILE A 86 1.59 5.92 -16.20
N LYS A 87 1.33 7.03 -16.93
CA LYS A 87 0.89 8.30 -16.34
C LYS A 87 -0.40 8.13 -15.54
N GLN A 88 -1.40 7.48 -16.12
CA GLN A 88 -2.67 7.20 -15.46
C GLN A 88 -2.50 6.42 -14.17
N SER A 89 -1.57 5.45 -14.13
CA SER A 89 -1.27 4.68 -12.92
C SER A 89 -0.75 5.59 -11.80
N TYR A 90 0.17 6.51 -12.12
CA TYR A 90 0.68 7.48 -11.15
C TYR A 90 -0.36 8.52 -10.74
N ASP A 91 -1.17 9.01 -11.68
CA ASP A 91 -2.26 9.97 -11.40
C ASP A 91 -3.31 9.37 -10.45
N PHE A 92 -3.55 8.07 -10.52
CA PHE A 92 -4.42 7.33 -9.60
C PHE A 92 -3.71 6.89 -8.32
N GLY A 93 -2.45 7.27 -8.13
CA GLY A 93 -1.74 7.14 -6.87
C GLY A 93 -0.96 5.84 -6.69
N CYS A 94 -0.50 5.16 -7.75
CA CYS A 94 0.52 4.14 -7.58
C CYS A 94 1.84 4.78 -7.11
N ASN A 95 2.58 4.05 -6.30
CA ASN A 95 3.87 4.55 -5.77
C ASN A 95 5.04 4.17 -6.67
N ASP A 96 4.91 3.09 -7.41
CA ASP A 96 5.92 2.66 -8.37
C ASP A 96 5.31 1.81 -9.48
N TYR A 97 5.99 1.75 -10.62
CA TYR A 97 5.59 0.98 -11.80
C TYR A 97 6.75 0.10 -12.24
N LEU A 98 6.52 -1.20 -12.34
CA LEU A 98 7.51 -2.19 -12.74
C LEU A 98 7.10 -2.86 -14.05
N LYS A 99 7.91 -2.65 -15.08
CA LYS A 99 7.64 -3.20 -16.40
C LYS A 99 8.01 -4.67 -16.48
N LYS A 100 7.12 -5.51 -17.01
CA LYS A 100 7.42 -6.90 -17.39
C LYS A 100 8.20 -6.97 -18.71
N PRO A 101 9.22 -7.85 -18.86
CA PRO A 101 9.76 -8.74 -17.84
C PRO A 101 10.68 -8.00 -16.86
N PHE A 102 10.68 -8.41 -15.58
CA PHE A 102 11.52 -7.85 -14.53
C PHE A 102 12.23 -8.96 -13.72
N PHE A 103 13.29 -8.60 -13.02
CA PHE A 103 13.91 -9.47 -12.03
C PHE A 103 13.14 -9.39 -10.70
N ILE A 104 12.94 -10.55 -10.06
CA ILE A 104 12.24 -10.58 -8.74
C ILE A 104 12.99 -9.73 -7.70
N ASP A 105 14.31 -9.69 -7.75
CA ASP A 105 15.12 -8.85 -6.87
C ASP A 105 14.80 -7.36 -7.04
N GLU A 106 14.44 -6.89 -8.24
CA GLU A 106 14.01 -5.52 -8.47
C GLU A 106 12.69 -5.21 -7.76
N LEU A 107 11.72 -6.13 -7.84
CA LEU A 107 10.47 -6.02 -7.11
C LEU A 107 10.70 -5.98 -5.60
N GLU A 108 11.59 -6.84 -5.08
CA GLU A 108 11.96 -6.86 -3.66
C GLU A 108 12.54 -5.52 -3.20
N ILE A 109 13.50 -4.95 -3.96
CA ILE A 109 14.10 -3.64 -3.66
C ILE A 109 13.02 -2.54 -3.60
N LYS A 110 12.07 -2.54 -4.54
CA LYS A 110 10.98 -1.56 -4.56
C LYS A 110 10.06 -1.72 -3.34
N ILE A 111 9.70 -2.95 -2.99
CA ILE A 111 8.90 -3.24 -1.79
C ILE A 111 9.64 -2.75 -0.54
N GLU A 112 10.91 -3.11 -0.38
CA GLU A 112 11.71 -2.69 0.76
C GLU A 112 11.81 -1.18 0.85
N LYS A 113 12.09 -0.50 -0.26
CA LYS A 113 12.20 0.96 -0.31
C LYS A 113 10.87 1.64 0.05
N LEU A 114 9.76 1.18 -0.51
CA LEU A 114 8.46 1.80 -0.31
C LEU A 114 7.86 1.48 1.07
N CYS A 115 8.07 0.26 1.57
CA CYS A 115 7.55 -0.15 2.86
C CYS A 115 8.48 0.25 4.02
N ASN A 116 9.78 0.43 3.79
CA ASN A 116 10.74 0.93 4.79
C ASN A 116 10.67 2.44 4.97
N ILE A 117 10.05 3.17 4.03
CA ILE A 117 9.66 4.57 4.28
C ILE A 117 8.62 4.62 5.43
N GLN A 118 7.86 3.52 5.63
CA GLN A 118 6.99 3.35 6.79
C GLN A 118 7.71 2.85 8.08
N ASP A 119 9.01 2.52 8.02
CA ASP A 119 9.88 2.40 9.20
C ASP A 119 10.30 3.80 9.70
N SER A 120 9.93 4.83 9.00
CA SER A 120 10.24 6.19 9.40
C SER A 120 9.35 6.59 10.57
N LYS A 121 9.98 6.74 11.70
CA LYS A 121 9.43 7.53 12.78
C LYS A 121 9.22 8.95 12.24
N ILE A 122 8.00 9.46 12.33
CA ILE A 122 7.78 10.88 12.08
C ILE A 122 8.06 11.60 13.40
N TYR A 123 9.13 12.36 13.40
CA TYR A 123 9.49 13.18 14.54
C TYR A 123 8.69 14.48 14.52
N PHE A 124 8.06 14.79 15.65
CA PHE A 124 7.37 16.06 15.89
C PHE A 124 8.33 17.08 16.50
N ASP A 125 9.24 16.57 17.36
CA ASP A 125 10.33 17.28 17.98
C ASP A 125 11.47 16.30 18.36
N GLU A 126 12.47 16.76 19.13
CA GLU A 126 13.65 15.96 19.50
C GLU A 126 13.32 14.72 20.35
N ASN A 127 12.20 14.74 21.10
CA ASN A 127 11.80 13.71 22.05
C ASN A 127 10.48 13.04 21.73
N SER A 128 9.81 13.49 20.67
CA SER A 128 8.46 13.02 20.32
C SER A 128 8.38 12.55 18.87
N TYR A 129 7.88 11.34 18.66
CA TYR A 129 7.72 10.77 17.34
C TYR A 129 6.54 9.81 17.27
N PHE A 130 6.01 9.62 16.08
CA PHE A 130 5.08 8.55 15.76
C PHE A 130 5.80 7.43 15.03
N ASP A 131 5.64 6.21 15.51
CA ASP A 131 6.15 5.00 14.87
C ASP A 131 5.00 4.28 14.16
N PHE A 132 5.04 4.28 12.83
CA PHE A 132 4.03 3.63 11.99
C PHE A 132 3.98 2.11 12.16
N LYS A 133 5.12 1.49 12.47
CA LYS A 133 5.25 0.04 12.55
C LYS A 133 4.59 -0.51 13.81
N SER A 134 4.84 0.12 14.94
CA SER A 134 4.25 -0.25 16.23
C SER A 134 2.89 0.38 16.47
N ALA A 135 2.50 1.38 15.64
CA ALA A 135 1.34 2.24 15.87
C ALA A 135 1.37 2.91 17.24
N THR A 136 2.54 3.43 17.63
CA THR A 136 2.77 4.09 18.90
C THR A 136 3.20 5.54 18.70
N ILE A 137 2.78 6.40 19.61
CA ILE A 137 3.36 7.74 19.78
C ILE A 137 4.29 7.68 20.99
N VAL A 138 5.48 8.23 20.82
CA VAL A 138 6.40 8.47 21.92
C VAL A 138 6.42 9.97 22.19
N ILE A 139 6.19 10.37 23.41
CA ILE A 139 6.26 11.76 23.91
C ILE A 139 7.08 11.73 25.18
N ASP A 140 8.19 12.47 25.21
CA ASP A 140 9.09 12.55 26.38
C ASP A 140 9.46 11.16 26.94
N ASN A 141 9.81 10.22 26.07
CA ASN A 141 10.13 8.82 26.36
C ASN A 141 8.97 7.97 26.93
N GLN A 142 7.76 8.47 26.90
CA GLN A 142 6.55 7.70 27.21
C GLN A 142 5.93 7.15 25.95
N GLU A 143 5.77 5.83 25.89
CA GLU A 143 5.16 5.14 24.74
C GLU A 143 3.65 5.00 24.94
N ILE A 144 2.86 5.52 24.00
CA ILE A 144 1.41 5.46 23.98
C ILE A 144 1.00 4.64 22.76
N ARG A 145 0.38 3.50 22.99
CA ARG A 145 -0.14 2.66 21.90
C ARG A 145 -1.47 3.20 21.41
N LEU A 146 -1.56 3.43 20.10
CA LEU A 146 -2.75 3.97 19.47
C LEU A 146 -3.81 2.88 19.23
N THR A 147 -5.05 3.27 19.40
CA THR A 147 -6.21 2.52 18.92
C THR A 147 -6.30 2.55 17.40
N LYS A 148 -7.13 1.68 16.81
CA LYS A 148 -7.34 1.65 15.36
C LYS A 148 -7.82 3.01 14.82
N LYS A 149 -8.72 3.69 15.52
CA LYS A 149 -9.27 5.00 15.13
C LYS A 149 -8.24 6.13 15.23
N GLU A 150 -7.44 6.15 16.28
CA GLU A 150 -6.35 7.12 16.42
C GLU A 150 -5.29 6.96 15.34
N LYS A 151 -4.95 5.71 14.97
CA LYS A 151 -4.04 5.44 13.86
C LYS A 151 -4.61 5.97 12.54
N LEU A 152 -5.90 5.74 12.24
CA LEU A 152 -6.57 6.27 11.06
C LEU A 152 -6.53 7.81 11.05
N LEU A 153 -6.82 8.43 12.19
CA LEU A 153 -6.79 9.89 12.32
C LEU A 153 -5.39 10.47 12.03
N ILE A 154 -4.36 9.88 12.58
CA ILE A 154 -2.98 10.32 12.31
C ILE A 154 -2.62 10.13 10.84
N ASN A 155 -2.99 9.01 10.25
CA ASN A 155 -2.77 8.77 8.83
C ASN A 155 -3.44 9.83 7.97
N LEU A 156 -4.69 10.18 8.28
CA LEU A 156 -5.42 11.24 7.58
C LEU A 156 -4.68 12.59 7.66
N PHE A 157 -4.23 13.00 8.85
CA PHE A 157 -3.50 14.25 9.02
C PHE A 157 -2.15 14.26 8.29
N LEU A 158 -1.46 13.14 8.27
CA LEU A 158 -0.17 13.02 7.59
C LEU A 158 -0.30 13.01 6.06
N SER A 159 -1.36 12.41 5.53
CA SER A 159 -1.65 12.37 4.10
C SER A 159 -2.04 13.75 3.54
N LYS A 160 -2.77 14.54 4.34
CA LYS A 160 -3.24 15.89 3.96
C LYS A 160 -2.39 17.01 4.56
N LYS A 161 -1.08 16.80 4.62
CA LYS A 161 -0.14 17.77 5.16
C LYS A 161 -0.28 19.13 4.46
N ASN A 162 -0.44 20.21 5.26
CA ASN A 162 -0.68 21.58 4.77
C ASN A 162 -2.03 21.81 4.07
N GLN A 163 -3.01 20.93 4.26
CA GLN A 163 -4.37 21.13 3.78
C GLN A 163 -5.33 21.29 4.97
N VAL A 164 -6.44 21.98 4.72
CA VAL A 164 -7.54 22.05 5.71
C VAL A 164 -8.35 20.77 5.61
N ILE A 165 -8.49 20.08 6.74
CA ILE A 165 -9.32 18.87 6.84
C ILE A 165 -10.61 19.27 7.52
N THR A 166 -11.75 19.05 6.86
CA THR A 166 -13.07 19.34 7.45
C THR A 166 -13.48 18.24 8.43
N TYR A 167 -14.41 18.56 9.32
CA TYR A 167 -14.98 17.56 10.24
C TYR A 167 -15.63 16.39 9.50
N GLU A 168 -16.31 16.66 8.39
CA GLU A 168 -16.93 15.65 7.53
C GLU A 168 -15.90 14.68 6.95
N ASN A 169 -14.71 15.19 6.54
CA ASN A 169 -13.61 14.32 6.08
C ASN A 169 -13.08 13.42 7.20
N ILE A 170 -13.03 13.94 8.44
CA ILE A 170 -12.57 13.15 9.59
C ILE A 170 -13.60 12.07 9.91
N GLU A 171 -14.88 12.44 9.93
CA GLU A 171 -15.98 11.55 10.28
C GLU A 171 -16.07 10.37 9.29
N SER A 172 -16.11 10.64 7.98
CA SER A 172 -16.18 9.60 6.96
C SER A 172 -14.97 8.68 6.95
N TYR A 173 -13.77 9.21 7.19
CA TYR A 173 -12.53 8.41 7.14
C TYR A 173 -12.31 7.54 8.39
N VAL A 174 -12.75 7.99 9.55
CA VAL A 174 -12.44 7.35 10.85
C VAL A 174 -13.61 6.52 11.39
N TRP A 175 -14.88 6.87 11.07
CA TRP A 175 -16.07 6.27 11.66
C TRP A 175 -16.99 5.54 10.66
N GLU A 176 -16.81 5.69 9.36
CA GLU A 176 -17.41 4.82 8.34
C GLU A 176 -16.49 3.62 8.02
#